data_daf72ae8ecf30b7af7f59c6b54183f1e
#
_entry.id   daf72ae8ecf30b7af7f59c6b54183f1e
#
_cell.length_a   1.000
_cell.length_b   1.000
_cell.length_c   1.000
_cell.angle_alpha   90.00
_cell.angle_beta   90.00
_cell.angle_gamma   90.00
#
_symmetry.space_group_name_H-M   'P 1'
#
loop_
_entity.id
_entity.type
_entity.pdbx_description
1 polymer ?
#
loop_
_entity_poly.entity_id
_entity_poly.type
_entity_poly.pdbx_seq_one_letter_code
_entity_poly.pdbx_strand_id
1 'polypeptide(L)'
;DTTLSAMLDLKLEAGTYTVNINNPFFLPKELTVEIKRHEKTKLQIALQPVNGRLNVFSRPVGAEVFLNEKLIGKTPLENSQNGGVYSLRITADNYVDSIDKFEITHANSKLKRSYQLARIKAKIIPKLTPKGGRLIVNGSLSKGPIFLSTNVEHRLIYMKHGYYPSTKKIKFSLDQEQEISFQLKPEFGKVII
;
A
#
# COMPACT_ATOMS: atom_id res chain seq x y z
N ASP A 1 5.39 22.03 -15.25
CA ASP A 1 4.54 23.21 -15.50
C ASP A 1 3.15 22.73 -15.87
N THR A 2 2.20 22.90 -14.94
CA THR A 2 0.79 22.59 -15.21
C THR A 2 0.12 23.89 -15.66
N THR A 3 0.08 24.15 -16.96
CA THR A 3 -0.65 25.30 -17.51
C THR A 3 -2.09 24.84 -17.76
N LEU A 4 -3.02 25.28 -16.92
CA LEU A 4 -4.45 25.17 -17.21
C LEU A 4 -4.80 26.29 -18.20
N SER A 5 -5.08 25.94 -19.45
CA SER A 5 -5.58 26.88 -20.44
C SER A 5 -7.10 26.72 -20.55
N ALA A 6 -7.86 27.63 -19.97
CA ALA A 6 -9.28 27.77 -20.22
C ALA A 6 -9.51 29.10 -20.94
N MET A 7 -10.19 29.08 -22.07
CA MET A 7 -10.59 30.28 -22.80
C MET A 7 -12.08 30.47 -22.57
N LEU A 8 -12.45 31.56 -21.90
CA LEU A 8 -13.83 31.96 -21.67
C LEU A 8 -14.06 33.28 -22.38
N ASP A 9 -14.99 33.31 -23.33
CA ASP A 9 -15.42 34.56 -23.99
C ASP A 9 -16.76 34.99 -23.45
N LEU A 10 -16.78 36.13 -22.76
CA LEU A 10 -17.98 36.70 -22.13
C LEU A 10 -18.29 38.05 -22.74
N LYS A 11 -19.58 38.29 -23.01
CA LYS A 11 -20.09 39.60 -23.37
C LYS A 11 -20.65 40.23 -22.10
N LEU A 12 -19.98 41.32 -21.64
CA LEU A 12 -20.36 42.08 -20.45
C LEU A 12 -20.60 43.54 -20.84
N GLU A 13 -21.47 44.18 -20.12
CA GLU A 13 -21.66 45.65 -20.22
C GLU A 13 -20.43 46.38 -19.70
N ALA A 14 -20.25 47.65 -20.11
CA ALA A 14 -19.16 48.46 -19.56
C ALA A 14 -19.37 48.69 -18.06
N GLY A 15 -18.35 48.43 -17.25
CA GLY A 15 -18.39 48.51 -15.83
C GLY A 15 -17.22 47.84 -15.15
N THR A 16 -17.20 47.87 -13.83
CA THR A 16 -16.17 47.22 -13.01
C THR A 16 -16.71 45.90 -12.45
N TYR A 17 -15.97 44.82 -12.64
CA TYR A 17 -16.34 43.46 -12.25
C TYR A 17 -15.30 42.85 -11.33
N THR A 18 -15.76 42.16 -10.30
CA THR A 18 -14.89 41.28 -9.49
C THR A 18 -14.92 39.89 -10.05
N VAL A 19 -13.75 39.39 -10.40
CA VAL A 19 -13.55 37.99 -10.91
C VAL A 19 -12.95 37.15 -9.82
N ASN A 20 -13.68 36.13 -9.37
CA ASN A 20 -13.24 35.15 -8.39
C ASN A 20 -12.87 33.86 -9.09
N ILE A 21 -11.62 33.43 -8.95
CA ILE A 21 -11.12 32.19 -9.50
C ILE A 21 -10.89 31.20 -8.35
N ASN A 22 -11.65 30.12 -8.38
CA ASN A 22 -11.59 29.09 -7.38
C ASN A 22 -11.35 27.72 -8.04
N ASN A 23 -10.19 27.14 -7.78
CA ASN A 23 -9.82 25.80 -8.21
C ASN A 23 -9.18 25.07 -7.02
N PRO A 24 -9.58 23.84 -6.68
CA PRO A 24 -9.12 23.18 -5.48
C PRO A 24 -7.59 22.98 -5.41
N PHE A 25 -6.90 22.93 -6.55
CA PHE A 25 -5.46 22.69 -6.64
C PHE A 25 -4.61 23.96 -6.65
N PHE A 26 -5.26 25.14 -6.69
CA PHE A 26 -4.59 26.43 -6.69
C PHE A 26 -5.13 27.30 -5.55
N LEU A 27 -4.33 28.27 -5.13
CA LEU A 27 -4.79 29.27 -4.18
C LEU A 27 -5.89 30.12 -4.81
N PRO A 28 -7.00 30.38 -4.09
CA PRO A 28 -8.05 31.27 -4.60
C PRO A 28 -7.48 32.63 -4.99
N LYS A 29 -7.97 33.18 -6.08
CA LYS A 29 -7.55 34.49 -6.57
C LYS A 29 -8.75 35.34 -6.91
N GLU A 30 -8.75 36.54 -6.36
CA GLU A 30 -9.70 37.56 -6.67
C GLU A 30 -9.00 38.72 -7.41
N LEU A 31 -9.65 39.28 -8.43
CA LEU A 31 -9.16 40.45 -9.15
C LEU A 31 -10.31 41.31 -9.62
N THR A 32 -10.06 42.58 -9.73
CA THR A 32 -11.01 43.57 -10.26
C THR A 32 -10.64 43.89 -11.70
N VAL A 33 -11.63 43.90 -12.58
CA VAL A 33 -11.47 44.13 -14.02
C VAL A 33 -12.45 45.23 -14.44
N GLU A 34 -11.94 46.22 -15.17
CA GLU A 34 -12.74 47.23 -15.82
C GLU A 34 -13.02 46.84 -17.28
N ILE A 35 -14.29 46.77 -17.64
CA ILE A 35 -14.76 46.54 -19.04
C ILE A 35 -15.16 47.86 -19.65
N LYS A 36 -14.53 48.23 -20.76
CA LYS A 36 -14.82 49.46 -21.49
C LYS A 36 -15.70 49.22 -22.70
N ARG A 37 -16.49 50.19 -23.09
CA ARG A 37 -17.33 50.13 -24.29
C ARG A 37 -16.51 49.92 -25.54
N HIS A 38 -16.94 48.98 -26.41
CA HIS A 38 -16.35 48.69 -27.70
C HIS A 38 -14.91 48.17 -27.67
N GLU A 39 -14.39 47.78 -26.48
CA GLU A 39 -13.04 47.21 -26.32
C GLU A 39 -13.11 45.72 -25.96
N LYS A 40 -12.11 44.95 -26.39
CA LYS A 40 -11.89 43.58 -25.93
C LYS A 40 -10.86 43.56 -24.82
N THR A 41 -11.27 43.24 -23.60
CA THR A 41 -10.35 43.03 -22.48
C THR A 41 -9.87 41.60 -22.45
N LYS A 42 -8.56 41.37 -22.58
CA LYS A 42 -7.95 40.04 -22.40
C LYS A 42 -7.30 39.95 -21.04
N LEU A 43 -7.67 38.93 -20.28
CA LEU A 43 -7.07 38.63 -19.01
C LEU A 43 -6.20 37.39 -19.11
N GLN A 44 -4.94 37.53 -18.75
CA GLN A 44 -4.04 36.43 -18.57
C GLN A 44 -3.74 36.31 -17.07
N ILE A 45 -4.19 35.23 -16.45
CA ILE A 45 -4.17 35.08 -15.00
C ILE A 45 -3.28 33.92 -14.64
N ALA A 46 -2.16 34.20 -13.98
CA ALA A 46 -1.33 33.18 -13.38
C ALA A 46 -1.92 32.78 -12.03
N LEU A 47 -2.16 31.49 -11.84
CA LEU A 47 -2.60 30.93 -10.55
C LEU A 47 -1.40 30.33 -9.83
N GLN A 48 -1.37 30.49 -8.51
CA GLN A 48 -0.36 29.90 -7.66
C GLN A 48 -0.83 28.51 -7.21
N PRO A 49 -0.09 27.44 -7.51
CA PRO A 49 -0.48 26.12 -7.06
C PRO A 49 -0.42 26.02 -5.52
N VAL A 50 -1.29 25.21 -4.94
CA VAL A 50 -1.19 24.83 -3.53
C VAL A 50 0.11 24.07 -3.33
N ASN A 51 0.87 24.43 -2.29
CA ASN A 51 2.03 23.65 -1.86
C ASN A 51 1.61 22.76 -0.69
N GLY A 52 1.49 21.46 -0.93
CA GLY A 52 1.07 20.49 0.06
C GLY A 52 2.23 19.70 0.64
N ARG A 53 2.03 19.24 1.88
CA ARG A 53 2.98 18.39 2.60
C ARG A 53 2.37 17.01 2.83
N LEU A 54 3.06 15.97 2.36
CA LEU A 54 2.69 14.56 2.52
C LEU A 54 3.66 13.88 3.48
N ASN A 55 3.14 13.35 4.59
CA ASN A 55 3.89 12.50 5.52
C ASN A 55 3.42 11.07 5.40
N VAL A 56 4.32 10.15 5.05
CA VAL A 56 4.04 8.73 4.82
C VAL A 56 4.76 7.87 5.85
N PHE A 57 3.99 7.00 6.49
CA PHE A 57 4.49 6.01 7.46
C PHE A 57 4.05 4.62 7.04
N SER A 58 4.85 3.60 7.38
CA SER A 58 4.47 2.20 7.17
C SER A 58 4.97 1.27 8.27
N ARG A 59 4.36 0.10 8.33
CA ARG A 59 4.87 -1.11 8.99
C ARG A 59 4.89 -2.23 7.96
N PRO A 60 6.11 -2.74 7.60
CA PRO A 60 7.43 -2.42 8.17
C PRO A 60 7.88 -1.01 7.82
N VAL A 61 8.77 -0.46 8.64
CA VAL A 61 9.50 0.78 8.36
C VAL A 61 10.50 0.51 7.23
N GLY A 62 10.81 1.53 6.43
CA GLY A 62 11.74 1.41 5.31
C GLY A 62 11.09 0.92 4.01
N ALA A 63 9.76 0.82 3.96
CA ALA A 63 9.04 0.51 2.72
C ALA A 63 9.27 1.60 1.67
N GLU A 64 9.43 1.20 0.43
CA GLU A 64 9.57 2.11 -0.71
C GLU A 64 8.26 2.80 -1.03
N VAL A 65 8.34 4.08 -1.33
CA VAL A 65 7.19 4.95 -1.59
C VAL A 65 7.28 5.44 -3.03
N PHE A 66 6.26 5.10 -3.81
CA PHE A 66 6.11 5.57 -5.18
C PHE A 66 4.92 6.53 -5.25
N LEU A 67 5.15 7.68 -5.89
CA LEU A 67 4.12 8.67 -6.20
C LEU A 67 3.96 8.74 -7.71
N ASN A 68 2.77 8.45 -8.23
CA ASN A 68 2.51 8.33 -9.66
C ASN A 68 3.57 7.45 -10.35
N GLU A 69 3.85 6.25 -9.78
CA GLU A 69 4.84 5.25 -10.20
C GLU A 69 6.32 5.72 -10.15
N LYS A 70 6.61 6.93 -9.69
CA LYS A 70 7.97 7.41 -9.46
C LYS A 70 8.39 7.17 -8.02
N LEU A 71 9.52 6.52 -7.79
CA LEU A 71 10.10 6.34 -6.45
C LEU A 71 10.48 7.72 -5.88
N ILE A 72 9.94 8.04 -4.71
CA ILE A 72 10.20 9.31 -4.00
C ILE A 72 10.94 9.14 -2.68
N GLY A 73 11.12 7.91 -2.20
CA GLY A 73 11.88 7.60 -1.00
C GLY A 73 11.41 6.37 -0.26
N LYS A 74 11.76 6.29 1.04
CA LYS A 74 11.38 5.20 1.95
C LYS A 74 10.74 5.76 3.22
N THR A 75 9.81 5.00 3.79
CA THR A 75 9.11 5.38 5.04
C THR A 75 10.05 5.31 6.27
N PRO A 76 9.92 6.23 7.26
CA PRO A 76 9.05 7.41 7.23
C PRO A 76 9.54 8.46 6.24
N LEU A 77 8.63 9.06 5.50
CA LEU A 77 8.94 10.02 4.44
C LEU A 77 8.12 11.30 4.63
N GLU A 78 8.78 12.44 4.49
CA GLU A 78 8.12 13.73 4.27
C GLU A 78 8.44 14.19 2.84
N ASN A 79 7.40 14.59 2.11
CA ASN A 79 7.51 15.03 0.72
C ASN A 79 6.58 16.21 0.47
N SER A 80 7.02 17.19 -0.33
CA SER A 80 6.20 18.32 -0.76
C SER A 80 5.78 18.16 -2.20
N GLN A 81 4.50 18.39 -2.48
CA GLN A 81 3.90 18.29 -3.81
C GLN A 81 2.95 19.45 -4.05
N ASN A 82 2.79 19.82 -5.30
CA ASN A 82 1.78 20.81 -5.70
C ASN A 82 0.36 20.26 -5.55
N GLY A 83 -0.64 21.14 -5.59
CA GLY A 83 -2.04 20.73 -5.65
C GLY A 83 -2.30 19.83 -6.85
N GLY A 84 -3.04 18.74 -6.64
CA GLY A 84 -3.31 17.75 -7.68
C GLY A 84 -3.84 16.44 -7.11
N VAL A 85 -4.11 15.50 -8.03
CA VAL A 85 -4.52 14.11 -7.74
C VAL A 85 -3.31 13.19 -7.88
N TYR A 86 -3.11 12.33 -6.89
CA TYR A 86 -1.94 11.47 -6.81
C TYR A 86 -2.32 10.02 -6.54
N SER A 87 -1.55 9.11 -7.11
CA SER A 87 -1.54 7.68 -6.75
C SER A 87 -0.29 7.38 -5.92
N LEU A 88 -0.48 6.78 -4.76
CA LEU A 88 0.60 6.37 -3.86
C LEU A 88 0.66 4.84 -3.83
N ARG A 89 1.84 4.27 -4.06
CA ARG A 89 2.09 2.84 -3.90
C ARG A 89 3.22 2.65 -2.90
N ILE A 90 2.97 1.79 -1.91
CA ILE A 90 3.92 1.45 -0.84
C ILE A 90 4.26 -0.02 -1.01
N THR A 91 5.54 -0.33 -1.14
CA THR A 91 6.03 -1.70 -1.33
C THR A 91 7.16 -2.03 -0.36
N ALA A 92 7.23 -3.27 0.08
CA ALA A 92 8.33 -3.81 0.87
C ALA A 92 8.51 -5.29 0.54
N ASP A 93 9.75 -5.78 0.63
CA ASP A 93 10.07 -7.18 0.35
C ASP A 93 9.24 -8.12 1.21
N ASN A 94 8.58 -9.10 0.57
CA ASN A 94 7.72 -10.10 1.20
C ASN A 94 6.41 -9.56 1.80
N TYR A 95 5.98 -8.39 1.35
CA TYR A 95 4.70 -7.79 1.70
C TYR A 95 3.88 -7.53 0.45
N VAL A 96 2.56 -7.52 0.61
CA VAL A 96 1.62 -7.12 -0.43
C VAL A 96 1.67 -5.60 -0.55
N ASP A 97 1.75 -5.09 -1.78
CA ASP A 97 1.74 -3.67 -2.05
C ASP A 97 0.43 -3.03 -1.55
N SER A 98 0.55 -1.82 -1.03
CA SER A 98 -0.60 -0.98 -0.71
C SER A 98 -0.69 0.15 -1.71
N ILE A 99 -1.87 0.35 -2.30
CA ILE A 99 -2.15 1.42 -3.26
C ILE A 99 -3.23 2.32 -2.68
N ASP A 100 -3.00 3.63 -2.73
CA ASP A 100 -3.92 4.66 -2.26
C ASP A 100 -4.00 5.79 -3.28
N LYS A 101 -5.14 6.49 -3.32
CA LYS A 101 -5.32 7.70 -4.13
C LYS A 101 -5.74 8.84 -3.21
N PHE A 102 -5.16 9.99 -3.43
CA PHE A 102 -5.45 11.18 -2.63
C PHE A 102 -5.32 12.44 -3.46
N GLU A 103 -5.82 13.52 -2.90
CA GLU A 103 -5.74 14.85 -3.49
C GLU A 103 -5.07 15.82 -2.52
N ILE A 104 -4.26 16.71 -3.07
CA ILE A 104 -3.72 17.87 -2.37
C ILE A 104 -4.50 19.08 -2.86
N THR A 105 -5.22 19.71 -1.95
CA THR A 105 -6.06 20.88 -2.25
C THR A 105 -5.77 22.00 -1.28
N HIS A 106 -6.24 23.22 -1.58
CA HIS A 106 -6.12 24.35 -0.65
C HIS A 106 -6.79 24.07 0.71
N ALA A 107 -7.86 23.30 0.75
CA ALA A 107 -8.55 22.90 1.97
C ALA A 107 -7.84 21.77 2.72
N ASN A 108 -7.05 20.95 2.02
CA ASN A 108 -6.37 19.78 2.56
C ASN A 108 -4.94 19.66 2.01
N SER A 109 -4.07 20.54 2.48
CA SER A 109 -2.67 20.63 2.03
C SER A 109 -1.68 19.90 2.95
N LYS A 110 -2.10 19.44 4.14
CA LYS A 110 -1.25 18.69 5.08
C LYS A 110 -1.80 17.30 5.27
N LEU A 111 -1.16 16.30 4.64
CA LEU A 111 -1.62 14.93 4.63
C LEU A 111 -0.69 14.04 5.46
N LYS A 112 -1.30 13.20 6.28
CA LYS A 112 -0.60 12.11 6.98
C LYS A 112 -1.22 10.79 6.54
N ARG A 113 -0.38 9.88 6.06
CA ARG A 113 -0.77 8.54 5.62
C ARG A 113 0.02 7.49 6.40
N SER A 114 -0.64 6.46 6.89
CA SER A 114 -0.03 5.35 7.63
C SER A 114 -0.54 4.03 7.08
N TYR A 115 0.38 3.12 6.73
CA TYR A 115 0.07 1.84 6.10
C TYR A 115 0.61 0.70 6.93
N GLN A 116 -0.20 -0.32 7.13
CA GLN A 116 0.24 -1.60 7.68
C GLN A 116 0.20 -2.63 6.56
N LEU A 117 1.37 -2.96 6.00
CA LEU A 117 1.46 -3.90 4.92
C LEU A 117 1.25 -5.33 5.43
N ALA A 118 0.47 -6.11 4.68
CA ALA A 118 0.25 -7.52 4.95
C ALA A 118 1.41 -8.36 4.39
N ARG A 119 1.96 -9.30 5.20
CA ARG A 119 2.96 -10.26 4.69
C ARG A 119 2.34 -11.19 3.66
N ILE A 120 3.08 -11.46 2.59
CA ILE A 120 2.78 -12.52 1.64
C ILE A 120 2.84 -13.87 2.38
N LYS A 121 1.85 -14.74 2.15
CA LYS A 121 1.74 -16.05 2.79
C LYS A 121 1.67 -17.17 1.77
N ALA A 122 2.44 -18.25 2.02
CA ALA A 122 2.33 -19.50 1.27
C ALA A 122 1.24 -20.40 1.87
N LYS A 123 0.44 -21.06 1.02
CA LYS A 123 -0.50 -22.10 1.45
C LYS A 123 0.25 -23.42 1.54
N ILE A 124 0.13 -24.11 2.68
CA ILE A 124 0.81 -25.37 2.94
C ILE A 124 -0.16 -26.53 2.83
N ILE A 125 0.21 -27.53 2.04
CA ILE A 125 -0.52 -28.79 1.87
C ILE A 125 0.30 -29.91 2.52
N PRO A 126 -0.03 -30.30 3.76
CA PRO A 126 0.71 -31.36 4.46
C PRO A 126 0.30 -32.74 3.92
N LYS A 127 1.28 -33.53 3.46
CA LYS A 127 1.13 -34.97 3.22
C LYS A 127 1.62 -35.74 4.44
N LEU A 128 0.68 -36.32 5.17
CA LEU A 128 0.94 -36.94 6.48
C LEU A 128 0.80 -38.46 6.40
N THR A 129 1.89 -39.17 6.70
CA THR A 129 1.94 -40.63 6.73
C THR A 129 2.54 -41.11 8.06
N PRO A 130 1.83 -41.96 8.82
CA PRO A 130 0.45 -42.42 8.64
C PRO A 130 -0.57 -41.31 8.94
N LYS A 131 -1.77 -41.36 8.35
CA LYS A 131 -2.85 -40.39 8.64
C LYS A 131 -3.33 -40.46 10.10
N GLY A 132 -4.01 -39.39 10.58
CA GLY A 132 -4.66 -39.37 11.89
C GLY A 132 -3.75 -38.95 13.06
N GLY A 133 -2.58 -38.40 12.77
CA GLY A 133 -1.73 -37.75 13.77
C GLY A 133 -2.08 -36.28 14.00
N ARG A 134 -1.29 -35.60 14.81
CA ARG A 134 -1.40 -34.17 15.14
C ARG A 134 -0.27 -33.41 14.45
N LEU A 135 -0.61 -32.34 13.74
CA LEU A 135 0.36 -31.43 13.16
C LEU A 135 0.41 -30.14 14.00
N ILE A 136 1.57 -29.84 14.53
CA ILE A 136 1.85 -28.63 15.28
C ILE A 136 2.66 -27.68 14.40
N VAL A 137 2.20 -26.47 14.29
CA VAL A 137 2.83 -25.40 13.48
C VAL A 137 3.19 -24.25 14.41
N ASN A 138 4.47 -23.92 14.51
CA ASN A 138 4.98 -22.86 15.38
C ASN A 138 4.46 -22.96 16.84
N GLY A 139 4.35 -24.18 17.37
CA GLY A 139 3.87 -24.44 18.73
C GLY A 139 2.35 -24.57 18.88
N SER A 140 1.55 -24.32 17.85
CA SER A 140 0.09 -24.40 17.90
C SER A 140 -0.44 -25.58 17.08
N LEU A 141 -1.49 -26.25 17.58
CA LEU A 141 -2.15 -27.34 16.86
C LEU A 141 -2.86 -26.80 15.61
N SER A 142 -2.53 -27.36 14.44
CA SER A 142 -3.21 -27.02 13.19
C SER A 142 -4.58 -27.68 13.09
N LYS A 143 -5.63 -26.91 12.80
CA LYS A 143 -7.04 -27.35 12.67
C LYS A 143 -7.68 -26.92 11.34
N GLY A 144 -6.93 -26.84 10.25
CA GLY A 144 -7.49 -26.41 8.97
C GLY A 144 -6.42 -26.02 7.96
N PRO A 145 -6.78 -25.21 6.96
CA PRO A 145 -5.81 -24.72 6.00
C PRO A 145 -4.67 -23.97 6.67
N ILE A 146 -3.43 -24.23 6.24
CA ILE A 146 -2.23 -23.65 6.84
C ILE A 146 -1.70 -22.59 5.89
N PHE A 147 -1.58 -21.34 6.39
CA PHE A 147 -0.96 -20.22 5.69
C PHE A 147 0.21 -19.70 6.50
N LEU A 148 1.40 -19.77 5.94
CA LEU A 148 2.65 -19.38 6.60
C LEU A 148 3.30 -18.21 5.87
N SER A 149 3.82 -17.25 6.63
CA SER A 149 4.51 -16.09 6.05
C SER A 149 5.75 -16.51 5.28
N THR A 150 5.97 -15.92 4.11
CA THR A 150 7.18 -16.17 3.31
C THR A 150 8.42 -15.57 3.97
N ASN A 151 9.58 -16.13 3.64
CA ASN A 151 10.91 -15.69 4.12
C ASN A 151 11.10 -15.66 5.65
N VAL A 152 10.28 -16.41 6.39
CA VAL A 152 10.40 -16.66 7.82
C VAL A 152 10.59 -18.17 8.03
N GLU A 153 11.45 -18.57 8.98
CA GLU A 153 11.58 -19.97 9.38
C GLU A 153 10.35 -20.39 10.20
N HIS A 154 9.75 -21.52 9.82
CA HIS A 154 8.63 -22.13 10.52
C HIS A 154 9.01 -23.52 10.99
N ARG A 155 8.60 -23.84 12.23
CA ARG A 155 8.79 -25.17 12.81
C ARG A 155 7.47 -25.93 12.74
N LEU A 156 7.50 -27.08 12.03
CA LEU A 156 6.39 -28.00 11.92
C LEU A 156 6.75 -29.32 12.58
N ILE A 157 5.86 -29.83 13.42
CA ILE A 157 6.04 -31.12 14.13
C ILE A 157 4.83 -31.97 13.83
N TYR A 158 5.05 -33.16 13.25
CA TYR A 158 4.01 -34.16 13.09
C TYR A 158 4.22 -35.28 14.11
N MET A 159 3.18 -35.64 14.85
CA MET A 159 3.21 -36.70 15.84
C MET A 159 1.96 -37.57 15.80
N LYS A 160 2.14 -38.86 16.08
CA LYS A 160 1.07 -39.84 16.22
C LYS A 160 1.47 -40.87 17.27
N HIS A 161 0.49 -41.35 18.06
CA HIS A 161 0.74 -42.39 19.05
C HIS A 161 1.31 -43.64 18.40
N GLY A 162 2.34 -44.28 19.01
CA GLY A 162 3.05 -45.40 18.49
C GLY A 162 4.07 -45.11 17.37
N TYR A 163 4.41 -43.84 17.17
CA TYR A 163 5.38 -43.40 16.18
C TYR A 163 6.31 -42.33 16.73
N TYR A 164 7.57 -42.34 16.29
CA TYR A 164 8.49 -41.24 16.59
C TYR A 164 8.04 -39.94 15.92
N PRO A 165 8.01 -38.81 16.65
CA PRO A 165 7.63 -37.54 16.07
C PRO A 165 8.64 -37.06 15.03
N SER A 166 8.18 -36.42 13.97
CA SER A 166 9.01 -35.79 12.94
C SER A 166 8.92 -34.29 12.99
N THR A 167 10.07 -33.61 13.03
CA THR A 167 10.17 -32.16 13.05
C THR A 167 10.82 -31.68 11.75
N LYS A 168 10.23 -30.63 11.17
CA LYS A 168 10.82 -29.92 10.03
C LYS A 168 10.90 -28.41 10.32
N LYS A 169 12.01 -27.80 9.94
CA LYS A 169 12.21 -26.36 9.88
C LYS A 169 12.20 -25.96 8.42
N ILE A 170 11.33 -25.05 8.05
CA ILE A 170 11.07 -24.73 6.65
C ILE A 170 10.95 -23.23 6.49
N LYS A 171 11.54 -22.70 5.44
CA LYS A 171 11.43 -21.31 4.99
C LYS A 171 10.92 -21.31 3.55
N PHE A 172 9.87 -20.54 3.29
CA PHE A 172 9.28 -20.41 1.96
C PHE A 172 9.72 -19.09 1.34
N SER A 173 10.07 -19.10 0.07
CA SER A 173 10.47 -17.89 -0.68
C SER A 173 9.37 -17.34 -1.58
N LEU A 174 8.32 -18.11 -1.87
CA LEU A 174 7.24 -17.76 -2.79
C LEU A 174 5.87 -17.93 -2.12
N ASP A 175 4.87 -17.21 -2.61
CA ASP A 175 3.46 -17.26 -2.18
C ASP A 175 2.65 -18.41 -2.78
N GLN A 176 3.35 -19.42 -3.35
CA GLN A 176 2.74 -20.58 -3.99
C GLN A 176 2.30 -21.64 -2.98
N GLU A 177 1.42 -22.54 -3.44
CA GLU A 177 1.09 -23.74 -2.68
C GLU A 177 2.34 -24.63 -2.56
N GLN A 178 2.64 -25.07 -1.32
CA GLN A 178 3.80 -25.90 -1.01
C GLN A 178 3.34 -27.20 -0.37
N GLU A 179 3.76 -28.34 -0.96
CA GLU A 179 3.55 -29.66 -0.38
C GLU A 179 4.66 -29.97 0.63
N ILE A 180 4.29 -30.43 1.83
CA ILE A 180 5.23 -30.85 2.86
C ILE A 180 4.86 -32.26 3.31
N SER A 181 5.71 -33.22 2.99
CA SER A 181 5.50 -34.62 3.35
C SER A 181 6.14 -34.95 4.70
N PHE A 182 5.39 -35.61 5.57
CA PHE A 182 5.88 -36.24 6.78
C PHE A 182 5.66 -37.74 6.69
N GLN A 183 6.73 -38.51 6.97
CA GLN A 183 6.67 -39.96 7.10
C GLN A 183 7.22 -40.33 8.47
N LEU A 184 6.35 -40.80 9.35
CA LEU A 184 6.73 -41.19 10.71
C LEU A 184 7.26 -42.66 10.67
N LYS A 185 8.23 -42.91 11.53
CA LYS A 185 8.74 -44.30 11.78
C LYS A 185 7.98 -44.88 12.97
N PRO A 186 7.49 -46.13 12.89
CA PRO A 186 6.85 -46.80 14.03
C PRO A 186 7.81 -46.94 15.20
N GLU A 187 7.31 -46.79 16.40
CA GLU A 187 8.01 -47.08 17.64
C GLU A 187 7.75 -48.57 18.01
N PHE A 188 8.74 -49.42 17.82
CA PHE A 188 8.60 -50.84 18.13
C PHE A 188 9.02 -51.14 19.54
N GLY A 189 8.17 -51.85 20.28
CA GLY A 189 8.52 -52.50 21.54
C GLY A 189 9.21 -53.85 21.27
N LYS A 190 10.20 -54.21 22.08
CA LYS A 190 10.81 -55.53 22.07
C LYS A 190 10.01 -56.45 23.00
N VAL A 191 9.42 -57.51 22.49
CA VAL A 191 8.84 -58.62 23.29
C VAL A 191 9.94 -59.66 23.48
N ILE A 192 10.24 -59.96 24.72
CA ILE A 192 11.09 -61.12 25.10
C ILE A 192 10.13 -62.17 25.65
N ILE A 193 10.04 -63.31 24.97
CA ILE A 193 9.26 -64.46 25.38
C ILE A 193 10.20 -65.43 26.11
#